data_b48c54b592620311909e0bd98274b3ca
#
_entry.id   b48c54b592620311909e0bd98274b3ca
#
_cell.length_a   1.000
_cell.length_b   1.000
_cell.length_c   1.000
_cell.angle_alpha   90.00
_cell.angle_beta   90.00
_cell.angle_gamma   90.00
#
_symmetry.space_group_name_H-M   'P 1'
#
loop_
_entity.id
_entity.type
_entity.pdbx_description
1 polymer ?
#
loop_
_entity_poly.entity_id
_entity_poly.type
_entity_poly.pdbx_seq_one_letter_code
_entity_poly.pdbx_strand_id
1 'polypeptide(L)'
;MELLYDGKLTLDQLKGWAINRYYFHSHIPEKEAAIAANCPPDVRRLWIEKLIEEAGEKGKPSHPDLWLRFCKDLGLSKEQVMKAEVLPAVRMAVDGYLNIARYRPWMVGVAGSLTEHLVPKRMEKMIEAFKKHYPFVTEEGMTFFKEHMVADVEHGELTIDIVEKYSHAPEAQAQIREGYFYKIDMHRVILDAVYFEYVLKKQLKLPP
;
A
#
# COMPACT_ATOMS: atom_id res chain seq x y z
N MET A 1 4.24 -4.23 -12.93
CA MET A 1 5.29 -4.77 -12.04
C MET A 1 6.38 -5.51 -12.78
N GLU A 2 6.10 -6.22 -13.86
CA GLU A 2 7.11 -6.96 -14.67
C GLU A 2 8.30 -6.10 -15.08
N LEU A 3 8.06 -4.85 -15.51
CA LEU A 3 9.14 -3.93 -15.87
C LEU A 3 10.12 -3.67 -14.71
N LEU A 4 9.63 -3.64 -13.46
CA LEU A 4 10.49 -3.51 -12.28
C LEU A 4 11.31 -4.78 -12.06
N TYR A 5 10.65 -5.96 -12.13
CA TYR A 5 11.32 -7.24 -11.92
C TYR A 5 12.40 -7.53 -12.98
N ASP A 6 12.16 -7.07 -14.20
CA ASP A 6 13.10 -7.21 -15.32
C ASP A 6 14.20 -6.12 -15.38
N GLY A 7 14.22 -5.17 -14.45
CA GLY A 7 15.17 -4.07 -14.45
C GLY A 7 14.99 -3.06 -15.59
N LYS A 8 13.79 -2.97 -16.14
CA LYS A 8 13.48 -2.13 -17.33
C LYS A 8 12.97 -0.73 -16.99
N LEU A 9 12.80 -0.40 -15.70
CA LEU A 9 12.40 0.94 -15.29
C LEU A 9 13.60 1.88 -15.18
N THR A 10 13.45 3.08 -15.72
CA THR A 10 14.43 4.15 -15.49
C THR A 10 14.29 4.74 -14.09
N LEU A 11 15.30 5.49 -13.64
CA LEU A 11 15.24 6.19 -12.35
C LEU A 11 14.05 7.15 -12.27
N ASP A 12 13.74 7.88 -13.34
CA ASP A 12 12.59 8.80 -13.37
C ASP A 12 11.26 8.08 -13.26
N GLN A 13 11.14 6.90 -13.87
CA GLN A 13 9.94 6.06 -13.75
C GLN A 13 9.76 5.52 -12.33
N LEU A 14 10.87 5.13 -11.68
CA LEU A 14 10.87 4.72 -10.28
C LEU A 14 10.50 5.88 -9.35
N LYS A 15 11.02 7.11 -9.60
CA LYS A 15 10.65 8.31 -8.86
C LYS A 15 9.15 8.61 -8.99
N GLY A 16 8.61 8.56 -10.20
CA GLY A 16 7.20 8.78 -10.44
C GLY A 16 6.32 7.76 -9.70
N TRP A 17 6.70 6.49 -9.74
CA TRP A 17 6.02 5.45 -8.98
C TRP A 17 6.13 5.68 -7.48
N ALA A 18 7.33 5.98 -6.96
CA ALA A 18 7.58 6.16 -5.54
C ALA A 18 6.78 7.32 -4.94
N ILE A 19 6.71 8.46 -5.63
CA ILE A 19 5.93 9.64 -5.21
C ILE A 19 4.44 9.30 -5.14
N ASN A 20 3.88 8.72 -6.20
CA ASN A 20 2.46 8.39 -6.25
C ASN A 20 2.09 7.29 -5.24
N ARG A 21 2.99 6.35 -5.01
CA ARG A 21 2.79 5.28 -4.03
C ARG A 21 2.89 5.78 -2.59
N TYR A 22 3.69 6.82 -2.32
CA TYR A 22 3.76 7.46 -1.02
C TYR A 22 2.40 7.99 -0.56
N TYR A 23 1.61 8.56 -1.47
CA TYR A 23 0.26 9.04 -1.14
C TYR A 23 -0.61 7.91 -0.56
N PHE A 24 -0.55 6.72 -1.14
CA PHE A 24 -1.23 5.56 -0.59
C PHE A 24 -0.68 5.19 0.81
N HIS A 25 0.65 5.04 0.95
CA HIS A 25 1.23 4.63 2.23
C HIS A 25 0.99 5.65 3.35
N SER A 26 1.01 6.94 3.05
CA SER A 26 0.76 7.99 4.05
C SER A 26 -0.67 8.01 4.58
N HIS A 27 -1.63 7.41 3.88
CA HIS A 27 -3.04 7.33 4.30
C HIS A 27 -3.42 5.97 4.93
N ILE A 28 -2.50 4.99 4.98
CA ILE A 28 -2.78 3.70 5.62
C ILE A 28 -3.05 3.84 7.12
N PRO A 29 -2.26 4.57 7.91
CA PRO A 29 -2.57 4.74 9.34
C PRO A 29 -3.96 5.36 9.57
N GLU A 30 -4.37 6.31 8.75
CA GLU A 30 -5.70 6.93 8.82
C GLU A 30 -6.81 5.93 8.45
N LYS A 31 -6.59 5.10 7.43
CA LYS A 31 -7.49 4.00 7.05
C LYS A 31 -7.64 3.01 8.18
N GLU A 32 -6.54 2.58 8.83
CA GLU A 32 -6.59 1.63 9.95
C GLU A 32 -7.31 2.22 11.16
N ALA A 33 -7.09 3.52 11.45
CA ALA A 33 -7.83 4.23 12.50
C ALA A 33 -9.35 4.26 12.23
N ALA A 34 -9.75 4.51 10.98
CA ALA A 34 -11.16 4.52 10.58
C ALA A 34 -11.80 3.13 10.72
N ILE A 35 -11.11 2.07 10.34
CA ILE A 35 -11.58 0.69 10.55
C ILE A 35 -11.71 0.40 12.05
N ALA A 36 -10.69 0.70 12.86
CA ALA A 36 -10.72 0.49 14.31
C ALA A 36 -11.89 1.22 14.97
N ALA A 37 -12.21 2.45 14.53
CA ALA A 37 -13.34 3.22 15.04
C ALA A 37 -14.70 2.53 14.79
N ASN A 38 -14.83 1.84 13.66
CA ASN A 38 -16.08 1.22 13.20
C ASN A 38 -16.24 -0.25 13.61
N CYS A 39 -15.15 -0.94 14.00
CA CYS A 39 -15.18 -2.35 14.37
C CYS A 39 -15.88 -2.61 15.72
N PRO A 40 -16.46 -3.82 15.92
CA PRO A 40 -16.88 -4.27 17.23
C PRO A 40 -15.71 -4.36 18.22
N PRO A 41 -15.97 -4.31 19.54
CA PRO A 41 -14.92 -4.16 20.56
C PRO A 41 -13.82 -5.23 20.55
N ASP A 42 -14.15 -6.47 20.22
CA ASP A 42 -13.19 -7.58 20.14
C ASP A 42 -12.27 -7.45 18.92
N VAL A 43 -12.80 -7.09 17.75
CA VAL A 43 -12.00 -6.82 16.55
C VAL A 43 -11.19 -5.54 16.72
N ARG A 44 -11.77 -4.47 17.28
CA ARG A 44 -11.10 -3.20 17.53
C ARG A 44 -9.81 -3.36 18.33
N ARG A 45 -9.84 -4.20 19.34
CA ARG A 45 -8.67 -4.44 20.20
C ARG A 45 -7.48 -4.97 19.40
N LEU A 46 -7.72 -5.93 18.53
CA LEU A 46 -6.71 -6.51 17.64
C LEU A 46 -6.27 -5.52 16.56
N TRP A 47 -7.22 -4.75 16.02
CA TRP A 47 -6.95 -3.80 14.94
C TRP A 47 -6.13 -2.58 15.38
N ILE A 48 -6.20 -2.21 16.67
CA ILE A 48 -5.37 -1.14 17.24
C ILE A 48 -3.89 -1.52 17.23
N GLU A 49 -3.54 -2.77 17.46
CA GLU A 49 -2.15 -3.25 17.39
C GLU A 49 -1.58 -3.04 15.96
N LYS A 50 -2.33 -3.43 14.95
CA LYS A 50 -1.99 -3.17 13.54
C LYS A 50 -1.87 -1.67 13.24
N LEU A 51 -2.79 -0.85 13.73
CA LEU A 51 -2.71 0.60 13.56
C LEU A 51 -1.43 1.19 14.15
N ILE A 52 -1.04 0.74 15.36
CA ILE A 52 0.19 1.22 16.01
C ILE A 52 1.42 0.86 15.19
N GLU A 53 1.47 -0.33 14.64
CA GLU A 53 2.57 -0.76 13.79
C GLU A 53 2.67 0.07 12.49
N GLU A 54 1.54 0.30 11.81
CA GLU A 54 1.49 1.13 10.60
C GLU A 54 1.85 2.60 10.86
N ALA A 55 1.34 3.15 11.95
CA ALA A 55 1.57 4.55 12.33
C ALA A 55 2.97 4.80 12.92
N GLY A 56 3.63 3.75 13.37
CA GLY A 56 4.85 3.83 14.15
C GLY A 56 4.61 4.19 15.62
N GLU A 57 5.57 3.85 16.45
CA GLU A 57 5.57 4.17 17.88
C GLU A 57 6.93 4.76 18.31
N LYS A 58 7.04 5.19 19.55
CA LYS A 58 8.30 5.75 20.04
C LYS A 58 9.45 4.76 19.86
N GLY A 59 10.41 5.14 19.03
CA GLY A 59 11.60 4.32 18.71
C GLY A 59 11.44 3.39 17.49
N LYS A 60 10.23 3.28 16.92
CA LYS A 60 9.99 2.56 15.68
C LYS A 60 9.41 3.50 14.61
N PRO A 61 9.97 3.55 13.41
CA PRO A 61 9.45 4.39 12.33
C PRO A 61 8.09 3.88 11.86
N SER A 62 7.26 4.79 11.36
CA SER A 62 6.04 4.42 10.64
C SER A 62 6.35 3.77 9.29
N HIS A 63 5.43 3.00 8.72
CA HIS A 63 5.58 2.48 7.36
C HIS A 63 5.74 3.60 6.31
N PRO A 64 5.02 4.74 6.38
CA PRO A 64 5.33 5.90 5.55
C PRO A 64 6.76 6.42 5.69
N ASP A 65 7.35 6.44 6.89
CA ASP A 65 8.75 6.87 7.07
C ASP A 65 9.73 5.88 6.46
N LEU A 66 9.45 4.58 6.53
CA LEU A 66 10.25 3.56 5.85
C LEU A 66 10.21 3.72 4.32
N TRP A 67 9.04 4.06 3.76
CA TRP A 67 8.93 4.36 2.33
C TRP A 67 9.74 5.59 1.92
N LEU A 68 9.84 6.61 2.79
CA LEU A 68 10.69 7.78 2.53
C LEU A 68 12.18 7.44 2.48
N ARG A 69 12.65 6.39 3.16
CA ARG A 69 14.03 5.89 3.01
C ARG A 69 14.28 5.35 1.60
N PHE A 70 13.33 4.59 1.05
CA PHE A 70 13.39 4.18 -0.35
C PHE A 70 13.38 5.37 -1.31
N CYS A 71 12.53 6.37 -1.09
CA CYS A 71 12.51 7.60 -1.89
C CYS A 71 13.85 8.34 -1.85
N LYS A 72 14.53 8.39 -0.70
CA LYS A 72 15.86 9.00 -0.54
C LYS A 72 16.91 8.32 -1.44
N ASP A 73 16.89 7.00 -1.54
CA ASP A 73 17.78 6.25 -2.43
C ASP A 73 17.55 6.56 -3.91
N LEU A 74 16.32 6.94 -4.27
CA LEU A 74 16.00 7.46 -5.60
C LEU A 74 16.44 8.92 -5.81
N GLY A 75 17.05 9.56 -4.82
CA GLY A 75 17.47 10.97 -4.87
C GLY A 75 16.32 11.97 -4.65
N LEU A 76 15.26 11.57 -3.95
CA LEU A 76 14.13 12.42 -3.58
C LEU A 76 14.26 12.83 -2.11
N SER A 77 14.15 14.12 -1.81
CA SER A 77 14.04 14.56 -0.41
C SER A 77 12.66 14.27 0.16
N LYS A 78 12.58 14.12 1.49
CA LYS A 78 11.31 13.98 2.20
C LYS A 78 10.32 15.10 1.82
N GLU A 79 10.79 16.34 1.76
CA GLU A 79 9.97 17.49 1.42
C GLU A 79 9.42 17.42 -0.01
N GLN A 80 10.25 17.01 -0.97
CA GLN A 80 9.81 16.80 -2.36
C GLN A 80 8.72 15.75 -2.46
N VAL A 81 8.84 14.63 -1.74
CA VAL A 81 7.83 13.56 -1.76
C VAL A 81 6.53 14.01 -1.11
N MET A 82 6.61 14.66 0.07
CA MET A 82 5.41 15.07 0.83
C MET A 82 4.63 16.20 0.17
N LYS A 83 5.31 17.09 -0.58
CA LYS A 83 4.68 18.23 -1.27
C LYS A 83 4.36 17.92 -2.74
N ALA A 84 4.72 16.74 -3.24
CA ALA A 84 4.50 16.39 -4.63
C ALA A 84 3.01 16.35 -4.96
N GLU A 85 2.66 16.89 -6.11
CA GLU A 85 1.35 16.71 -6.68
C GLU A 85 1.26 15.29 -7.26
N VAL A 86 0.33 14.49 -6.71
CA VAL A 86 0.08 13.13 -7.19
C VAL A 86 -0.92 13.12 -8.34
N LEU A 87 -0.87 12.08 -9.15
CA LEU A 87 -1.79 11.90 -10.27
C LEU A 87 -3.25 11.91 -9.79
N PRO A 88 -4.17 12.62 -10.46
CA PRO A 88 -5.58 12.69 -10.03
C PRO A 88 -6.23 11.32 -9.83
N ALA A 89 -5.96 10.35 -10.70
CA ALA A 89 -6.49 8.99 -10.56
C ALA A 89 -5.96 8.28 -9.31
N VAL A 90 -4.69 8.52 -8.92
CA VAL A 90 -4.11 7.98 -7.68
C VAL A 90 -4.83 8.58 -6.47
N ARG A 91 -5.03 9.91 -6.46
CA ARG A 91 -5.78 10.59 -5.39
C ARG A 91 -7.18 10.03 -5.26
N MET A 92 -7.93 9.96 -6.37
CA MET A 92 -9.30 9.42 -6.36
C MET A 92 -9.37 7.99 -5.82
N ALA A 93 -8.43 7.14 -6.20
CA ALA A 93 -8.39 5.74 -5.78
C ALA A 93 -8.11 5.60 -4.27
N VAL A 94 -7.14 6.36 -3.75
CA VAL A 94 -6.77 6.33 -2.33
C VAL A 94 -7.84 6.97 -1.46
N ASP A 95 -8.35 8.16 -1.84
CA ASP A 95 -9.42 8.85 -1.11
C ASP A 95 -10.70 8.01 -1.08
N GLY A 96 -11.03 7.34 -2.20
CA GLY A 96 -12.14 6.39 -2.27
C GLY A 96 -11.97 5.22 -1.31
N TYR A 97 -10.76 4.67 -1.22
CA TYR A 97 -10.46 3.57 -0.28
C TYR A 97 -10.56 4.02 1.18
N LEU A 98 -10.09 5.22 1.50
CA LEU A 98 -10.24 5.82 2.81
C LEU A 98 -11.73 6.06 3.17
N ASN A 99 -12.53 6.53 2.21
CA ASN A 99 -13.96 6.71 2.40
C ASN A 99 -14.71 5.40 2.64
N ILE A 100 -14.27 4.30 2.03
CA ILE A 100 -14.81 2.97 2.33
C ILE A 100 -14.56 2.61 3.79
N ALA A 101 -13.35 2.79 4.30
CA ALA A 101 -13.03 2.52 5.70
C ALA A 101 -13.84 3.39 6.68
N ARG A 102 -14.16 4.62 6.31
CA ARG A 102 -14.92 5.58 7.14
C ARG A 102 -16.43 5.35 7.14
N TYR A 103 -17.01 5.03 5.98
CA TYR A 103 -18.46 5.16 5.77
C TYR A 103 -19.17 3.86 5.38
N ARG A 104 -18.43 2.81 5.02
CA ARG A 104 -19.01 1.49 4.74
C ARG A 104 -19.04 0.64 6.02
N PRO A 105 -19.84 -0.44 6.06
CA PRO A 105 -19.77 -1.41 7.15
C PRO A 105 -18.32 -1.83 7.42
N TRP A 106 -17.96 -1.97 8.69
CA TRP A 106 -16.60 -2.25 9.12
C TRP A 106 -15.95 -3.46 8.43
N MET A 107 -16.75 -4.48 8.11
CA MET A 107 -16.29 -5.69 7.41
C MET A 107 -15.74 -5.37 6.01
N VAL A 108 -16.29 -4.37 5.32
CA VAL A 108 -15.76 -3.93 4.01
C VAL A 108 -14.34 -3.38 4.17
N GLY A 109 -14.11 -2.57 5.21
CA GLY A 109 -12.78 -2.04 5.52
C GLY A 109 -11.78 -3.14 5.86
N VAL A 110 -12.15 -4.03 6.79
CA VAL A 110 -11.31 -5.18 7.20
C VAL A 110 -10.98 -6.07 6.01
N ALA A 111 -11.96 -6.43 5.19
CA ALA A 111 -11.76 -7.34 4.06
C ALA A 111 -10.80 -6.80 2.99
N GLY A 112 -10.63 -5.47 2.88
CA GLY A 112 -9.58 -4.88 2.05
C GLY A 112 -8.17 -5.33 2.45
N SER A 113 -7.93 -5.64 3.72
CA SER A 113 -6.65 -6.13 4.22
C SER A 113 -6.38 -7.62 3.92
N LEU A 114 -7.36 -8.38 3.45
CA LEU A 114 -7.13 -9.77 2.98
C LEU A 114 -6.05 -9.87 1.89
N THR A 115 -5.82 -8.80 1.14
CA THR A 115 -4.76 -8.78 0.11
C THR A 115 -3.35 -8.80 0.69
N GLU A 116 -3.19 -8.59 2.00
CA GLU A 116 -1.88 -8.53 2.68
C GLU A 116 -1.20 -9.90 2.69
N HIS A 117 -1.96 -11.00 2.73
CA HIS A 117 -1.38 -12.35 2.61
C HIS A 117 -0.61 -12.61 1.29
N LEU A 118 -0.82 -11.78 0.27
CA LEU A 118 -0.10 -11.85 -1.01
C LEU A 118 1.17 -10.99 -1.03
N VAL A 119 1.35 -10.12 -0.02
CA VAL A 119 2.41 -9.10 0.00
C VAL A 119 3.79 -9.73 0.24
N PRO A 120 4.01 -10.68 1.16
CA PRO A 120 5.33 -11.23 1.43
C PRO A 120 6.05 -11.73 0.17
N LYS A 121 5.39 -12.55 -0.62
CA LYS A 121 5.93 -13.08 -1.88
C LYS A 121 6.23 -11.99 -2.92
N ARG A 122 5.44 -10.93 -2.93
CA ARG A 122 5.67 -9.78 -3.81
C ARG A 122 6.86 -8.95 -3.34
N MET A 123 7.02 -8.74 -2.03
CA MET A 123 8.15 -8.01 -1.46
C MET A 123 9.47 -8.74 -1.71
N GLU A 124 9.49 -10.06 -1.55
CA GLU A 124 10.65 -10.89 -1.88
C GLU A 124 11.13 -10.64 -3.32
N LYS A 125 10.22 -10.75 -4.31
CA LYS A 125 10.54 -10.48 -5.72
C LYS A 125 11.04 -9.05 -5.97
N MET A 126 10.50 -8.06 -5.25
CA MET A 126 10.94 -6.67 -5.37
C MET A 126 12.34 -6.48 -4.81
N ILE A 127 12.65 -7.06 -3.64
CA ILE A 127 13.98 -7.03 -3.03
C ILE A 127 15.01 -7.67 -3.96
N GLU A 128 14.70 -8.83 -4.54
CA GLU A 128 15.56 -9.49 -5.54
C GLU A 128 15.82 -8.60 -6.75
N ALA A 129 14.77 -7.97 -7.28
CA ALA A 129 14.89 -7.06 -8.41
C ALA A 129 15.72 -5.82 -8.09
N PHE A 130 15.56 -5.23 -6.90
CA PHE A 130 16.37 -4.10 -6.47
C PHE A 130 17.83 -4.48 -6.37
N LYS A 131 18.15 -5.58 -5.70
CA LYS A 131 19.53 -6.06 -5.58
C LYS A 131 20.19 -6.35 -6.94
N LYS A 132 19.43 -6.89 -7.88
CA LYS A 132 19.95 -7.30 -9.18
C LYS A 132 20.09 -6.15 -10.17
N HIS A 133 19.13 -5.25 -10.21
CA HIS A 133 18.97 -4.29 -11.32
C HIS A 133 19.08 -2.82 -10.91
N TYR A 134 18.97 -2.51 -9.61
CA TYR A 134 18.92 -1.13 -9.12
C TYR A 134 19.89 -0.92 -7.96
N PRO A 135 21.22 -0.96 -8.24
CA PRO A 135 22.27 -0.98 -7.21
C PRO A 135 22.33 0.29 -6.35
N PHE A 136 21.60 1.34 -6.73
CA PHE A 136 21.44 2.56 -5.94
C PHE A 136 20.41 2.42 -4.81
N VAL A 137 19.59 1.35 -4.80
CA VAL A 137 18.68 1.06 -3.69
C VAL A 137 19.46 0.31 -2.61
N THR A 138 19.66 0.97 -1.48
CA THR A 138 20.47 0.47 -0.36
C THR A 138 19.68 -0.48 0.54
N GLU A 139 20.39 -1.13 1.46
CA GLU A 139 19.76 -1.94 2.51
C GLU A 139 18.80 -1.11 3.39
N GLU A 140 19.12 0.19 3.62
CA GLU A 140 18.25 1.12 4.34
C GLU A 140 16.98 1.42 3.52
N GLY A 141 17.10 1.68 2.23
CA GLY A 141 15.96 1.90 1.34
C GLY A 141 15.08 0.67 1.16
N MET A 142 15.65 -0.53 1.32
CA MET A 142 14.88 -1.78 1.28
C MET A 142 14.15 -2.12 2.58
N THR A 143 14.33 -1.35 3.67
CA THR A 143 13.72 -1.66 4.98
C THR A 143 12.21 -1.79 4.88
N PHE A 144 11.53 -0.88 4.17
CA PHE A 144 10.07 -0.96 3.96
C PHE A 144 9.63 -2.32 3.42
N PHE A 145 10.32 -2.83 2.41
CA PHE A 145 9.96 -4.08 1.75
C PHE A 145 10.26 -5.29 2.64
N LYS A 146 11.30 -5.21 3.45
CA LYS A 146 11.67 -6.28 4.40
C LYS A 146 10.69 -6.37 5.58
N GLU A 147 10.30 -5.21 6.14
CA GLU A 147 9.29 -5.17 7.21
C GLU A 147 7.97 -5.76 6.73
N HIS A 148 7.47 -5.36 5.56
CA HIS A 148 6.23 -5.90 4.99
C HIS A 148 6.32 -7.40 4.62
N MET A 149 7.52 -7.93 4.39
CA MET A 149 7.69 -9.37 4.17
C MET A 149 7.41 -10.18 5.44
N VAL A 150 7.61 -9.58 6.62
CA VAL A 150 7.39 -10.21 7.93
C VAL A 150 6.03 -9.84 8.51
N ALA A 151 5.75 -8.55 8.65
CA ALA A 151 4.53 -8.03 9.28
C ALA A 151 3.24 -8.46 8.55
N ASP A 152 3.27 -8.49 7.22
CA ASP A 152 2.08 -8.87 6.43
C ASP A 152 1.72 -10.36 6.52
N VAL A 153 2.56 -11.22 7.07
CA VAL A 153 2.19 -12.59 7.43
C VAL A 153 1.20 -12.55 8.60
N GLU A 154 1.57 -11.89 9.69
CA GLU A 154 0.73 -11.77 10.89
C GLU A 154 -0.56 -10.98 10.62
N HIS A 155 -0.47 -9.88 9.87
CA HIS A 155 -1.63 -9.07 9.48
C HIS A 155 -2.60 -9.82 8.57
N GLY A 156 -2.07 -10.62 7.65
CA GLY A 156 -2.86 -11.46 6.76
C GLY A 156 -3.62 -12.54 7.52
N GLU A 157 -2.95 -13.24 8.45
CA GLU A 157 -3.55 -14.26 9.32
C GLU A 157 -4.62 -13.64 10.23
N LEU A 158 -4.34 -12.54 10.91
CA LEU A 158 -5.31 -11.80 11.71
C LEU A 158 -6.57 -11.45 10.90
N THR A 159 -6.38 -10.95 9.69
CA THR A 159 -7.51 -10.56 8.83
C THR A 159 -8.34 -11.77 8.41
N ILE A 160 -7.69 -12.90 8.09
CA ILE A 160 -8.37 -14.16 7.75
C ILE A 160 -9.20 -14.65 8.94
N ASP A 161 -8.64 -14.70 10.14
CA ASP A 161 -9.32 -15.15 11.36
C ASP A 161 -10.57 -14.30 11.66
N ILE A 162 -10.46 -12.97 11.51
CA ILE A 162 -11.60 -12.07 11.69
C ILE A 162 -12.67 -12.34 10.63
N VAL A 163 -12.29 -12.47 9.37
CA VAL A 163 -13.22 -12.72 8.27
C VAL A 163 -13.91 -14.07 8.45
N GLU A 164 -13.20 -15.13 8.79
CA GLU A 164 -13.78 -16.46 9.05
C GLU A 164 -14.81 -16.40 10.18
N LYS A 165 -14.47 -15.74 11.28
CA LYS A 165 -15.36 -15.60 12.45
C LYS A 165 -16.70 -14.91 12.12
N TYR A 166 -16.70 -13.96 11.18
CA TYR A 166 -17.86 -13.11 10.91
C TYR A 166 -18.51 -13.35 9.54
N SER A 167 -18.04 -14.31 8.73
CA SER A 167 -18.48 -14.53 7.36
C SER A 167 -19.75 -15.38 7.19
N HIS A 168 -20.43 -15.76 8.27
CA HIS A 168 -21.51 -16.75 8.21
C HIS A 168 -22.81 -16.24 7.53
N ALA A 169 -23.07 -14.93 7.56
CA ALA A 169 -24.23 -14.35 6.94
C ALA A 169 -23.97 -13.97 5.46
N PRO A 170 -24.95 -14.15 4.55
CA PRO A 170 -24.80 -13.74 3.15
C PRO A 170 -24.41 -12.27 2.96
N GLU A 171 -24.94 -11.40 3.82
CA GLU A 171 -24.60 -9.98 3.82
C GLU A 171 -23.13 -9.73 4.15
N ALA A 172 -22.59 -10.40 5.17
CA ALA A 172 -21.17 -10.32 5.52
C ALA A 172 -20.29 -10.81 4.37
N GLN A 173 -20.66 -11.89 3.70
CA GLN A 173 -19.95 -12.40 2.52
C GLN A 173 -19.96 -11.40 1.35
N ALA A 174 -21.06 -10.67 1.15
CA ALA A 174 -21.14 -9.62 0.15
C ALA A 174 -20.20 -8.45 0.48
N GLN A 175 -20.14 -8.03 1.76
CA GLN A 175 -19.25 -6.99 2.26
C GLN A 175 -17.78 -7.40 2.12
N ILE A 176 -17.44 -8.65 2.40
CA ILE A 176 -16.08 -9.19 2.24
C ILE A 176 -15.67 -9.11 0.78
N ARG A 177 -16.50 -9.54 -0.16
CA ARG A 177 -16.21 -9.43 -1.59
C ARG A 177 -16.05 -7.97 -2.02
N GLU A 178 -16.92 -7.07 -1.57
CA GLU A 178 -16.83 -5.64 -1.85
C GLU A 178 -15.46 -5.09 -1.43
N GLY A 179 -15.05 -5.27 -0.19
CA GLY A 179 -13.78 -4.75 0.33
C GLY A 179 -12.55 -5.33 -0.36
N TYR A 180 -12.53 -6.65 -0.55
CA TYR A 180 -11.43 -7.34 -1.22
C TYR A 180 -11.21 -6.86 -2.66
N PHE A 181 -12.26 -6.85 -3.47
CA PHE A 181 -12.15 -6.42 -4.87
C PHE A 181 -11.88 -4.93 -4.99
N TYR A 182 -12.48 -4.10 -4.12
CA TYR A 182 -12.18 -2.67 -4.13
C TYR A 182 -10.67 -2.41 -3.91
N LYS A 183 -10.04 -3.10 -2.98
CA LYS A 183 -8.60 -2.97 -2.73
C LYS A 183 -7.77 -3.37 -3.95
N ILE A 184 -8.15 -4.45 -4.63
CA ILE A 184 -7.49 -4.90 -5.86
C ILE A 184 -7.63 -3.84 -6.96
N ASP A 185 -8.84 -3.34 -7.18
CA ASP A 185 -9.12 -2.34 -8.22
C ASP A 185 -8.43 -1.00 -7.91
N MET A 186 -8.42 -0.57 -6.64
CA MET A 186 -7.67 0.61 -6.20
C MET A 186 -6.18 0.48 -6.56
N HIS A 187 -5.55 -0.63 -6.26
CA HIS A 187 -4.15 -0.86 -6.62
C HIS A 187 -3.93 -0.88 -8.13
N ARG A 188 -4.85 -1.47 -8.89
CA ARG A 188 -4.80 -1.48 -10.35
C ARG A 188 -4.89 -0.07 -10.91
N VAL A 189 -5.83 0.75 -10.44
CA VAL A 189 -5.95 2.16 -10.85
C VAL A 189 -4.67 2.94 -10.58
N ILE A 190 -4.05 2.77 -9.40
CA ILE A 190 -2.77 3.40 -9.08
C ILE A 190 -1.67 2.99 -10.07
N LEU A 191 -1.53 1.68 -10.32
CA LEU A 191 -0.50 1.16 -11.20
C LEU A 191 -0.72 1.57 -12.66
N ASP A 192 -1.96 1.53 -13.14
CA ASP A 192 -2.32 1.91 -14.51
C ASP A 192 -2.07 3.41 -14.74
N ALA A 193 -2.43 4.28 -13.78
CA ALA A 193 -2.18 5.71 -13.85
C ALA A 193 -0.68 6.02 -13.93
N VAL A 194 0.11 5.40 -13.06
CA VAL A 194 1.58 5.55 -13.04
C VAL A 194 2.20 5.00 -14.31
N TYR A 195 1.76 3.83 -14.77
CA TYR A 195 2.26 3.23 -16.01
C TYR A 195 1.94 4.12 -17.22
N PHE A 196 0.72 4.61 -17.33
CA PHE A 196 0.33 5.51 -18.42
C PHE A 196 1.21 6.77 -18.43
N GLU A 197 1.32 7.47 -17.31
CA GLU A 197 2.02 8.77 -17.26
C GLU A 197 3.52 8.63 -17.44
N TYR A 198 4.17 7.71 -16.75
CA TYR A 198 5.63 7.65 -16.69
C TYR A 198 6.25 6.69 -17.71
N VAL A 199 5.47 5.74 -18.24
CA VAL A 199 5.98 4.74 -19.21
C VAL A 199 5.36 4.95 -20.57
N LEU A 200 4.04 4.76 -20.69
CA LEU A 200 3.36 4.70 -21.99
C LEU A 200 3.29 6.06 -22.67
N LYS A 201 2.93 7.12 -21.96
CA LYS A 201 2.82 8.49 -22.50
C LYS A 201 4.15 8.95 -23.12
N LYS A 202 5.27 8.68 -22.47
CA LYS A 202 6.61 8.98 -22.99
C LYS A 202 6.94 8.15 -24.24
N GLN A 203 6.57 6.87 -24.25
CA GLN A 203 6.79 6.01 -25.44
C GLN A 203 5.97 6.47 -26.64
N LEU A 204 4.73 6.89 -26.42
CA LEU A 204 3.82 7.37 -27.45
C LEU A 204 4.08 8.82 -27.85
N LYS A 205 5.03 9.52 -27.19
CA LYS A 205 5.33 10.96 -27.40
C LYS A 205 4.08 11.84 -27.30
N LEU A 206 3.17 11.50 -26.41
CA LEU A 206 1.97 12.30 -26.16
C LEU A 206 2.35 13.61 -25.44
N PRO A 207 1.56 14.69 -25.71
CA PRO A 207 1.82 15.98 -25.05
C PRO A 207 1.65 15.88 -23.51
N PRO A 208 2.24 16.84 -22.79
CA PRO A 208 2.19 16.90 -21.33
C PRO A 208 0.77 17.05 -20.78
#